data_fcf54ab34f1395012d3cd53d2d63063d
#
_entry.id   fcf54ab34f1395012d3cd53d2d63063d
#
_cell.length_a   1.000
_cell.length_b   1.000
_cell.length_c   1.000
_cell.angle_alpha   90.00
_cell.angle_beta   90.00
_cell.angle_gamma   90.00
#
_symmetry.space_group_name_H-M   'P 1'
#
loop_
_entity.id
_entity.type
_entity.pdbx_description
1 polymer ?
#
loop_
_entity_poly.entity_id
_entity_poly.type
_entity_poly.pdbx_seq_one_letter_code
_entity_poly.pdbx_strand_id
1 'polypeptide(L)'
;MSNEAANVQVLKEAYRRWNESHGGSVDYWFESVFGADISFGSLPRGVAPVEFARQYRDRVQLRQYFDGLLADWSMKYYTVDEYVAQGDMVVARGSCSWTFKKTGKVAETPKIDFWRFKDGKAVEFYEYFDTAAVFAATT
;
A
#
# COMPACT_ATOMS: atom_id res chain seq x y z
N MET A 1 12.19 -23.27 0.04
CA MET A 1 11.24 -22.30 -0.51
C MET A 1 11.98 -21.40 -1.48
N SER A 2 11.42 -21.17 -2.67
CA SER A 2 12.03 -20.24 -3.63
C SER A 2 11.94 -18.80 -3.11
N ASN A 3 12.78 -17.90 -3.66
CA ASN A 3 12.69 -16.48 -3.30
C ASN A 3 11.32 -15.91 -3.63
N GLU A 4 10.73 -16.35 -4.75
CA GLU A 4 9.37 -15.94 -5.13
C GLU A 4 8.36 -16.32 -4.06
N ALA A 5 8.36 -17.57 -3.62
CA ALA A 5 7.45 -18.04 -2.58
C ALA A 5 7.70 -17.34 -1.24
N ALA A 6 8.98 -17.12 -0.89
CA ALA A 6 9.34 -16.42 0.34
C ALA A 6 8.84 -14.98 0.33
N ASN A 7 9.01 -14.28 -0.79
CA ASN A 7 8.55 -12.89 -0.93
C ASN A 7 7.02 -12.80 -0.85
N VAL A 8 6.30 -13.75 -1.45
CA VAL A 8 4.85 -13.81 -1.35
C VAL A 8 4.41 -14.00 0.11
N GLN A 9 5.10 -14.89 0.87
CA GLN A 9 4.75 -15.12 2.27
C GLN A 9 4.95 -13.87 3.12
N VAL A 10 6.00 -13.09 2.88
CA VAL A 10 6.22 -11.81 3.56
C VAL A 10 5.00 -10.91 3.36
N LEU A 11 4.53 -10.79 2.13
CA LEU A 11 3.40 -9.92 1.80
C LEU A 11 2.07 -10.46 2.35
N LYS A 12 1.85 -11.78 2.31
CA LYS A 12 0.63 -12.37 2.86
C LYS A 12 0.45 -12.00 4.33
N GLU A 13 1.51 -12.15 5.12
CA GLU A 13 1.46 -11.79 6.55
C GLU A 13 1.26 -10.29 6.74
N ALA A 14 1.97 -9.47 5.98
CA ALA A 14 1.87 -8.02 6.08
C ALA A 14 0.46 -7.51 5.73
N TYR A 15 -0.12 -8.01 4.64
CA TYR A 15 -1.46 -7.61 4.24
C TYR A 15 -2.53 -8.12 5.21
N ARG A 16 -2.35 -9.32 5.76
CA ARG A 16 -3.26 -9.85 6.78
C ARG A 16 -3.33 -8.90 7.97
N ARG A 17 -2.17 -8.47 8.47
CA ARG A 17 -2.10 -7.53 9.59
C ARG A 17 -2.67 -6.17 9.24
N TRP A 18 -2.42 -5.70 8.02
CA TRP A 18 -2.92 -4.42 7.52
C TRP A 18 -4.44 -4.39 7.50
N ASN A 19 -5.05 -5.45 6.97
CA ASN A 19 -6.51 -5.58 6.92
C ASN A 19 -7.11 -5.73 8.32
N GLU A 20 -6.60 -6.66 9.12
CA GLU A 20 -7.14 -6.94 10.45
C GLU A 20 -7.05 -5.75 11.39
N SER A 21 -5.99 -4.95 11.29
CA SER A 21 -5.79 -3.77 12.13
C SER A 21 -6.48 -2.52 11.59
N HIS A 22 -7.14 -2.60 10.43
CA HIS A 22 -7.73 -1.45 9.75
C HIS A 22 -6.72 -0.32 9.57
N GLY A 23 -5.52 -0.66 9.09
CA GLY A 23 -4.44 0.30 8.85
C GLY A 23 -3.58 0.61 10.07
N GLY A 24 -3.77 -0.11 11.18
CA GLY A 24 -3.02 0.13 12.42
C GLY A 24 -1.64 -0.52 12.47
N SER A 25 -1.28 -1.35 11.47
CA SER A 25 -0.02 -2.11 11.49
C SER A 25 1.13 -1.42 10.76
N VAL A 26 1.17 -0.08 10.75
CA VAL A 26 2.21 0.68 10.04
C VAL A 26 3.61 0.25 10.48
N ASP A 27 3.84 0.10 11.78
CA ASP A 27 5.16 -0.27 12.28
C ASP A 27 5.63 -1.63 11.77
N TYR A 28 4.72 -2.58 11.58
CA TYR A 28 5.06 -3.88 11.03
C TYR A 28 5.66 -3.77 9.62
N TRP A 29 5.07 -2.90 8.77
CA TRP A 29 5.60 -2.67 7.43
C TRP A 29 7.05 -2.18 7.49
N PHE A 30 7.34 -1.22 8.38
CA PHE A 30 8.69 -0.65 8.50
C PHE A 30 9.68 -1.62 9.13
N GLU A 31 9.26 -2.41 10.11
CA GLU A 31 10.14 -3.33 10.81
C GLU A 31 10.40 -4.61 10.03
N SER A 32 9.42 -5.09 9.27
CA SER A 32 9.45 -6.45 8.72
C SER A 32 9.43 -6.53 7.20
N VAL A 33 9.03 -5.47 6.49
CA VAL A 33 8.84 -5.52 5.02
C VAL A 33 9.77 -4.58 4.27
N PHE A 34 9.77 -3.31 4.61
CA PHE A 34 10.50 -2.29 3.85
C PHE A 34 12.01 -2.36 4.06
N GLY A 35 12.76 -2.38 2.96
CA GLY A 35 14.20 -2.18 2.99
C GLY A 35 14.56 -0.71 3.20
N ALA A 36 15.84 -0.45 3.54
CA ALA A 36 16.30 0.91 3.83
C ALA A 36 16.13 1.85 2.64
N ASP A 37 16.28 1.34 1.43
CA ASP A 37 16.25 2.10 0.18
C ASP A 37 14.90 1.98 -0.54
N ILE A 38 13.82 1.77 0.19
CA ILE A 38 12.50 1.59 -0.42
C ILE A 38 12.12 2.80 -1.28
N SER A 39 11.73 2.52 -2.53
CA SER A 39 11.11 3.49 -3.43
C SER A 39 9.61 3.18 -3.45
N PHE A 40 8.79 4.17 -3.12
CA PHE A 40 7.36 3.94 -2.89
C PHE A 40 6.57 5.01 -3.65
N GLY A 41 5.76 4.57 -4.59
CA GLY A 41 5.00 5.48 -5.44
C GLY A 41 3.52 5.12 -5.54
N SER A 42 2.74 6.08 -6.00
CA SER A 42 1.30 5.95 -6.15
C SER A 42 0.83 6.64 -7.43
N LEU A 43 -0.18 6.07 -8.06
CA LEU A 43 -0.70 6.55 -9.34
C LEU A 43 -1.10 8.04 -9.33
N PRO A 44 -1.70 8.62 -8.28
CA PRO A 44 -2.05 10.04 -8.27
C PRO A 44 -0.87 11.01 -8.28
N ARG A 45 0.32 10.56 -7.93
CA ARG A 45 1.55 11.35 -7.95
C ARG A 45 1.48 12.67 -7.18
N GLY A 46 0.79 12.65 -6.03
CA GLY A 46 0.72 13.80 -5.13
C GLY A 46 -0.29 14.87 -5.53
N VAL A 47 -1.19 14.58 -6.46
CA VAL A 47 -2.22 15.54 -6.86
C VAL A 47 -3.21 15.76 -5.70
N ALA A 48 -3.53 17.03 -5.41
CA ALA A 48 -4.52 17.35 -4.37
C ALA A 48 -5.88 16.75 -4.71
N PRO A 49 -6.64 16.24 -3.75
CA PRO A 49 -6.43 16.31 -2.30
C PRO A 49 -5.75 15.08 -1.69
N VAL A 50 -5.02 14.29 -2.48
CA VAL A 50 -4.30 13.12 -2.01
C VAL A 50 -2.78 13.34 -2.11
N GLU A 51 -2.29 14.45 -1.56
CA GLU A 51 -0.90 14.86 -1.64
C GLU A 51 0.07 13.82 -1.05
N PHE A 52 -0.37 13.06 -0.04
CA PHE A 52 0.43 11.98 0.54
C PHE A 52 0.77 10.89 -0.48
N ALA A 53 -0.05 10.72 -1.52
CA ALA A 53 0.15 9.69 -2.54
C ALA A 53 1.14 10.16 -3.62
N ARG A 54 2.35 10.48 -3.20
CA ARG A 54 3.47 10.92 -4.04
C ARG A 54 4.63 9.94 -3.95
N GLN A 55 5.72 10.21 -4.66
CA GLN A 55 6.90 9.36 -4.63
C GLN A 55 7.72 9.61 -3.37
N TYR A 56 8.14 8.54 -2.70
CA TYR A 56 9.04 8.55 -1.56
C TYR A 56 10.24 7.66 -1.87
N ARG A 57 11.43 8.03 -1.39
CA ARG A 57 12.66 7.36 -1.78
C ARG A 57 13.44 6.73 -0.62
N ASP A 58 12.96 6.89 0.61
CA ASP A 58 13.57 6.25 1.77
C ASP A 58 12.54 6.05 2.88
N ARG A 59 12.92 5.27 3.88
CA ARG A 59 12.02 4.91 4.98
C ARG A 59 11.62 6.11 5.83
N VAL A 60 12.51 7.07 6.01
CA VAL A 60 12.23 8.25 6.84
C VAL A 60 11.12 9.09 6.19
N GLN A 61 11.26 9.37 4.90
CA GLN A 61 10.25 10.13 4.16
C GLN A 61 8.96 9.34 4.02
N LEU A 62 9.03 8.02 3.87
CA LEU A 62 7.86 7.17 3.65
C LEU A 62 6.86 7.22 4.82
N ARG A 63 7.30 7.55 6.02
CA ARG A 63 6.37 7.76 7.14
C ARG A 63 5.30 8.81 6.81
N GLN A 64 5.64 9.79 6.01
CA GLN A 64 4.70 10.85 5.61
C GLN A 64 3.53 10.30 4.78
N TYR A 65 3.75 9.25 3.99
CA TYR A 65 2.67 8.60 3.26
C TYR A 65 1.59 8.06 4.22
N PHE A 66 2.03 7.29 5.22
CA PHE A 66 1.12 6.68 6.17
C PHE A 66 0.47 7.72 7.08
N ASP A 67 1.23 8.72 7.51
CA ASP A 67 0.70 9.80 8.33
C ASP A 67 -0.40 10.56 7.58
N GLY A 68 -0.17 10.90 6.32
CA GLY A 68 -1.16 11.59 5.50
C GLY A 68 -2.38 10.73 5.20
N LEU A 69 -2.16 9.48 4.83
CA LEU A 69 -3.25 8.55 4.55
C LEU A 69 -4.17 8.40 5.76
N LEU A 70 -3.60 8.11 6.92
CA LEU A 70 -4.38 7.80 8.11
C LEU A 70 -4.94 9.05 8.81
N ALA A 71 -4.41 10.24 8.51
CA ALA A 71 -5.01 11.49 8.97
C ALA A 71 -6.35 11.75 8.28
N ASP A 72 -6.46 11.42 6.99
CA ASP A 72 -7.62 11.78 6.17
C ASP A 72 -8.59 10.64 5.90
N TRP A 73 -8.10 9.40 5.97
CA TRP A 73 -8.87 8.22 5.57
C TRP A 73 -8.94 7.18 6.69
N SER A 74 -10.05 6.45 6.72
CA SER A 74 -10.27 5.33 7.63
C SER A 74 -10.53 4.07 6.82
N MET A 75 -9.73 3.03 7.05
CA MET A 75 -9.85 1.76 6.32
C MET A 75 -11.08 0.98 6.75
N LYS A 76 -11.90 0.57 5.78
CA LYS A 76 -12.97 -0.40 6.01
C LYS A 76 -12.45 -1.81 5.82
N TYR A 77 -11.74 -2.07 4.72
CA TYR A 77 -11.07 -3.35 4.48
C TYR A 77 -9.96 -3.18 3.44
N TYR A 78 -9.06 -4.15 3.40
CA TYR A 78 -8.00 -4.24 2.40
C TYR A 78 -7.68 -5.71 2.21
N THR A 79 -8.07 -6.27 1.06
CA THR A 79 -7.88 -7.70 0.80
C THR A 79 -7.08 -7.92 -0.46
N VAL A 80 -6.25 -8.96 -0.43
CA VAL A 80 -5.47 -9.40 -1.59
C VAL A 80 -5.97 -10.80 -1.95
N ASP A 81 -6.44 -10.95 -3.19
CA ASP A 81 -7.04 -12.19 -3.66
C ASP A 81 -6.03 -13.08 -4.36
N GLU A 82 -5.05 -12.47 -5.04
CA GLU A 82 -4.08 -13.19 -5.87
C GLU A 82 -2.70 -12.57 -5.75
N TYR A 83 -1.68 -13.43 -5.84
CA TYR A 83 -0.28 -13.00 -5.93
C TYR A 83 0.33 -13.60 -7.18
N VAL A 84 1.00 -12.77 -7.98
CA VAL A 84 1.79 -13.23 -9.13
C VAL A 84 3.23 -12.86 -8.86
N ALA A 85 4.13 -13.85 -8.84
CA ALA A 85 5.53 -13.63 -8.53
C ALA A 85 6.40 -14.14 -9.69
N GLN A 86 7.38 -13.33 -10.08
CA GLN A 86 8.36 -13.70 -11.10
C GLN A 86 9.69 -13.04 -10.74
N GLY A 87 10.71 -13.85 -10.47
CA GLY A 87 12.01 -13.34 -10.06
C GLY A 87 11.90 -12.57 -8.76
N ASP A 88 12.33 -11.32 -8.75
CA ASP A 88 12.29 -10.43 -7.59
C ASP A 88 10.99 -9.63 -7.49
N MET A 89 10.06 -9.81 -8.43
CA MET A 89 8.81 -9.06 -8.50
C MET A 89 7.65 -9.85 -7.92
N VAL A 90 6.75 -9.14 -7.23
CA VAL A 90 5.46 -9.69 -6.78
C VAL A 90 4.38 -8.66 -7.08
N VAL A 91 3.30 -9.13 -7.71
CA VAL A 91 2.10 -8.32 -7.92
C VAL A 91 1.00 -8.86 -7.01
N ALA A 92 0.41 -7.98 -6.20
CA ALA A 92 -0.68 -8.30 -5.30
C ALA A 92 -1.97 -7.66 -5.85
N ARG A 93 -2.96 -8.47 -6.17
CA ARG A 93 -4.22 -8.02 -6.76
C ARG A 93 -5.36 -8.27 -5.79
N GLY A 94 -6.16 -7.25 -5.55
CA GLY A 94 -7.30 -7.35 -4.66
C GLY A 94 -8.17 -6.12 -4.72
N SER A 95 -8.69 -5.72 -3.57
CA SER A 95 -9.53 -4.53 -3.45
C SER A 95 -9.41 -3.93 -2.06
N CYS A 96 -9.78 -2.67 -1.93
CA CYS A 96 -9.82 -2.01 -0.64
C CYS A 96 -10.98 -1.01 -0.59
N SER A 97 -11.32 -0.61 0.62
CA SER A 97 -12.39 0.35 0.85
C SER A 97 -12.00 1.26 2.00
N TRP A 98 -12.09 2.55 1.76
CA TRP A 98 -11.69 3.59 2.70
C TRP A 98 -12.75 4.66 2.79
N THR A 99 -12.97 5.18 3.98
CA THR A 99 -13.86 6.33 4.20
C THR A 99 -13.03 7.60 4.30
N PHE A 100 -13.37 8.61 3.50
CA PHE A 100 -12.75 9.93 3.64
C PHE A 100 -13.38 10.62 4.84
N LYS A 101 -12.60 10.92 5.86
CA LYS A 101 -13.12 11.36 7.15
C LYS A 101 -13.91 12.65 7.05
N LYS A 102 -13.45 13.59 6.22
CA LYS A 102 -14.07 14.91 6.09
C LYS A 102 -15.46 14.88 5.48
N THR A 103 -15.70 14.01 4.50
CA THR A 103 -16.99 13.92 3.81
C THR A 103 -17.86 12.78 4.30
N GLY A 104 -17.25 11.77 4.91
CA GLY A 104 -17.91 10.51 5.26
C GLY A 104 -18.18 9.60 4.08
N LYS A 105 -17.74 9.97 2.87
CA LYS A 105 -17.94 9.15 1.67
C LYS A 105 -16.92 8.04 1.59
N VAL A 106 -17.33 6.95 0.95
CA VAL A 106 -16.51 5.73 0.82
C VAL A 106 -15.96 5.64 -0.59
N ALA A 107 -14.66 5.35 -0.68
CA ALA A 107 -14.02 4.95 -1.93
C ALA A 107 -13.76 3.45 -1.86
N GLU A 108 -14.41 2.69 -2.74
CA GLU A 108 -14.15 1.27 -2.88
C GLU A 108 -13.51 1.06 -4.25
N THR A 109 -12.38 0.38 -4.29
CA THR A 109 -11.60 0.30 -5.51
C THR A 109 -10.91 -1.05 -5.65
N PRO A 110 -10.84 -1.61 -6.88
CA PRO A 110 -9.88 -2.67 -7.15
C PRO A 110 -8.47 -2.11 -6.97
N LYS A 111 -7.53 -2.95 -6.60
CA LYS A 111 -6.19 -2.52 -6.27
C LYS A 111 -5.15 -3.48 -6.81
N ILE A 112 -4.11 -2.91 -7.43
CA ILE A 112 -2.91 -3.63 -7.82
C ILE A 112 -1.74 -2.97 -7.11
N ASP A 113 -0.99 -3.75 -6.34
CA ASP A 113 0.25 -3.32 -5.73
C ASP A 113 1.40 -4.06 -6.39
N PHE A 114 2.35 -3.31 -6.94
CA PHE A 114 3.56 -3.85 -7.54
C PHE A 114 4.69 -3.75 -6.53
N TRP A 115 5.39 -4.87 -6.32
CA TRP A 115 6.51 -4.97 -5.38
C TRP A 115 7.76 -5.51 -6.06
N ARG A 116 8.91 -5.03 -5.62
CA ARG A 116 10.21 -5.63 -5.95
C ARG A 116 10.98 -5.87 -4.66
N PHE A 117 11.61 -7.03 -4.57
CA PHE A 117 12.33 -7.46 -3.37
C PHE A 117 13.81 -7.61 -3.65
N LYS A 118 14.63 -7.41 -2.59
CA LYS A 118 16.05 -7.71 -2.58
C LYS A 118 16.40 -8.25 -1.20
N ASP A 119 17.01 -9.43 -1.15
CA ASP A 119 17.43 -10.08 0.09
C ASP A 119 16.30 -10.15 1.14
N GLY A 120 15.10 -10.47 0.67
CA GLY A 120 13.93 -10.65 1.53
C GLY A 120 13.25 -9.37 2.00
N LYS A 121 13.69 -8.20 1.54
CA LYS A 121 13.08 -6.91 1.88
C LYS A 121 12.55 -6.23 0.63
N ALA A 122 11.45 -5.48 0.78
CA ALA A 122 10.88 -4.71 -0.32
C ALA A 122 11.72 -3.47 -0.59
N VAL A 123 12.11 -3.29 -1.85
CA VAL A 123 12.91 -2.14 -2.30
C VAL A 123 12.15 -1.25 -3.27
N GLU A 124 11.00 -1.72 -3.76
CA GLU A 124 10.16 -0.93 -4.65
C GLU A 124 8.71 -1.31 -4.42
N PHE A 125 7.85 -0.29 -4.40
CA PHE A 125 6.40 -0.42 -4.35
C PHE A 125 5.78 0.63 -5.25
N TYR A 126 4.74 0.23 -5.99
CA TYR A 126 3.90 1.17 -6.73
C TYR A 126 2.46 0.69 -6.70
N GLU A 127 1.52 1.59 -6.39
CA GLU A 127 0.11 1.21 -6.27
C GLU A 127 -0.73 1.83 -7.38
N TYR A 128 -1.66 1.01 -7.89
CA TYR A 128 -2.62 1.37 -8.92
C TYR A 128 -4.04 1.14 -8.38
N PHE A 129 -4.89 2.13 -8.52
CA PHE A 129 -6.27 2.03 -8.04
C PHE A 129 -7.15 2.97 -8.83
N ASP A 130 -8.47 2.88 -8.61
CA ASP A 130 -9.45 3.74 -9.28
C ASP A 130 -9.38 5.15 -8.70
N THR A 131 -8.62 6.00 -9.35
CA THR A 131 -8.42 7.37 -8.90
C THR A 131 -9.72 8.19 -8.97
N ALA A 132 -10.60 7.90 -9.92
CA ALA A 132 -11.89 8.58 -10.02
C ALA A 132 -12.74 8.32 -8.77
N ALA A 133 -12.78 7.07 -8.30
CA ALA A 133 -13.52 6.71 -7.09
C ALA A 133 -12.93 7.41 -5.86
N VAL A 134 -11.60 7.46 -5.76
CA VAL A 134 -10.93 8.12 -4.64
C VAL A 134 -11.21 9.62 -4.63
N PHE A 135 -11.03 10.28 -5.77
CA PHE A 135 -11.29 11.73 -5.85
C PHE A 135 -12.77 12.05 -5.60
N ALA A 136 -13.69 11.22 -6.08
CA ALA A 136 -15.13 11.44 -5.84
C ALA A 136 -15.47 11.41 -4.35
N ALA A 137 -14.81 10.58 -3.55
CA ALA A 137 -15.05 10.50 -2.12
C ALA A 137 -14.59 11.77 -1.37
N THR A 138 -13.71 12.57 -1.95
CA THR A 138 -13.17 13.78 -1.29
C THR A 138 -14.04 15.01 -1.49
N THR A 139 -15.06 14.94 -2.32
CA THR A 139 -15.98 16.04 -2.61
C THR A 139 -17.39 15.66 -2.20
#